data_a2d33bd6488a94bb594dbd3ef36dd904
#
_entry.id   a2d33bd6488a94bb594dbd3ef36dd904
#
_cell.length_a   1.000
_cell.length_b   1.000
_cell.length_c   1.000
_cell.angle_alpha   90.00
_cell.angle_beta   90.00
_cell.angle_gamma   90.00
#
_symmetry.space_group_name_H-M   'P 1'
#
loop_
_entity.id
_entity.type
_entity.pdbx_description
1 polymer ?
#
loop_
_entity_poly.entity_id
_entity_poly.type
_entity_poly.pdbx_seq_one_letter_code
_entity_poly.pdbx_strand_id
1 'polypeptide(L)'
;TDYNIIIDVLPSVTINDLHEIAKRMVAAGFGKECSHVYSSLRREFLEESLSRLGLKKLSIEEVHKMPWQDLEDEIERWIKAANVSLRILFPSERRLCDRVFFGFSSASDLSFMEVCRGSTIQLLNFADAVAIGSRSPERLFKILDVFETLRDLMPEFESVFSDQYCVVLRNEAITIWKRLGEAIRGIFMELENLIRRDPAKAAVPGGGLHPIARYVMNYLRAACRSCQTLEQVFDENVVPSKGVSSSSSSSLSVQMDWIMELLESNLEAKSKIYKDSALSSVFMMNNGRYIV
;
A
#
# COMPACT_ATOMS: atom_id res chain seq x y z
N THR A 1 17.76 -1.57 8.05
CA THR A 1 17.58 -0.96 9.39
C THR A 1 16.92 -2.02 10.26
N ASP A 2 17.64 -2.45 11.30
CA ASP A 2 17.18 -3.52 12.20
C ASP A 2 16.12 -2.94 13.16
N TYR A 3 14.84 -3.17 12.86
CA TYR A 3 13.70 -2.70 13.65
C TYR A 3 13.32 -3.62 14.81
N ASN A 4 14.15 -4.62 15.15
CA ASN A 4 13.90 -5.58 16.23
C ASN A 4 14.16 -5.03 17.63
N ILE A 5 14.04 -3.72 17.84
CA ILE A 5 14.28 -3.09 19.15
C ILE A 5 12.94 -2.89 19.84
N ILE A 6 12.57 -3.83 20.72
CA ILE A 6 11.48 -3.60 21.68
C ILE A 6 12.02 -2.67 22.77
N ILE A 7 11.52 -1.44 22.80
CA ILE A 7 11.93 -0.44 23.79
C ILE A 7 11.03 -0.56 25.02
N ASP A 8 11.63 -0.69 26.21
CA ASP A 8 10.89 -0.50 27.45
C ASP A 8 10.52 0.98 27.58
N VAL A 9 9.23 1.27 27.41
CA VAL A 9 8.70 2.65 27.35
C VAL A 9 8.83 3.39 28.68
N LEU A 10 8.91 2.65 29.79
CA LEU A 10 9.02 3.17 31.16
C LEU A 10 10.06 2.37 31.96
N PRO A 11 10.68 2.97 32.99
CA PRO A 11 11.54 2.27 33.93
C PRO A 11 10.81 1.11 34.61
N SER A 12 11.51 0.00 34.85
CA SER A 12 10.91 -1.21 35.46
C SER A 12 10.25 -0.95 36.82
N VAL A 13 10.80 -0.04 37.63
CA VAL A 13 10.21 0.36 38.89
C VAL A 13 8.83 0.99 38.69
N THR A 14 8.74 1.95 37.76
CA THR A 14 7.47 2.60 37.43
C THR A 14 6.43 1.61 36.90
N ILE A 15 6.84 0.62 36.08
CA ILE A 15 5.93 -0.43 35.60
C ILE A 15 5.42 -1.29 36.76
N ASN A 16 6.26 -1.61 37.71
CA ASN A 16 5.85 -2.39 38.90
C ASN A 16 4.87 -1.58 39.77
N ASP A 17 5.10 -0.28 39.95
CA ASP A 17 4.18 0.59 40.68
C ASP A 17 2.82 0.66 39.99
N LEU A 18 2.81 0.81 38.66
CA LEU A 18 1.58 0.80 37.84
C LEU A 18 0.85 -0.55 37.98
N HIS A 19 1.57 -1.67 37.97
CA HIS A 19 0.99 -2.99 38.16
C HIS A 19 0.31 -3.12 39.54
N GLU A 20 0.97 -2.69 40.62
CA GLU A 20 0.37 -2.72 41.96
C GLU A 20 -0.86 -1.83 42.10
N ILE A 21 -0.88 -0.65 41.43
CA ILE A 21 -2.06 0.20 41.35
C ILE A 21 -3.18 -0.50 40.60
N ALA A 22 -2.90 -1.04 39.42
CA ALA A 22 -3.89 -1.74 38.58
C ALA A 22 -4.50 -2.94 39.33
N LYS A 23 -3.66 -3.75 40.00
CA LYS A 23 -4.07 -4.89 40.79
C LYS A 23 -5.04 -4.50 41.92
N ARG A 24 -4.73 -3.43 42.66
CA ARG A 24 -5.61 -2.93 43.76
C ARG A 24 -6.91 -2.38 43.22
N MET A 25 -6.88 -1.63 42.11
CA MET A 25 -8.08 -1.09 41.48
C MET A 25 -8.99 -2.20 40.96
N VAL A 26 -8.45 -3.20 40.27
CA VAL A 26 -9.20 -4.36 39.79
C VAL A 26 -9.81 -5.14 40.97
N ALA A 27 -9.04 -5.40 42.04
CA ALA A 27 -9.54 -6.08 43.24
C ALA A 27 -10.66 -5.31 43.94
N ALA A 28 -10.65 -3.97 43.85
CA ALA A 28 -11.69 -3.10 44.39
C ALA A 28 -12.91 -2.91 43.46
N GLY A 29 -12.92 -3.51 42.26
CA GLY A 29 -14.01 -3.40 41.28
C GLY A 29 -13.87 -2.23 40.30
N PHE A 30 -12.77 -1.47 40.32
CA PHE A 30 -12.51 -0.31 39.47
C PHE A 30 -11.63 -0.64 38.26
N GLY A 31 -11.70 -1.85 37.74
CA GLY A 31 -10.88 -2.30 36.62
C GLY A 31 -11.14 -1.54 35.31
N LYS A 32 -12.38 -1.15 35.05
CA LYS A 32 -12.76 -0.39 33.86
C LYS A 32 -12.20 1.03 33.91
N GLU A 33 -12.29 1.69 35.06
CA GLU A 33 -11.76 3.04 35.30
C GLU A 33 -10.23 3.04 35.17
N CYS A 34 -9.58 2.05 35.72
CA CYS A 34 -8.13 1.86 35.59
C CYS A 34 -7.71 1.73 34.11
N SER A 35 -8.35 0.82 33.38
CA SER A 35 -8.12 0.61 31.96
C SER A 35 -8.38 1.89 31.15
N HIS A 36 -9.43 2.63 31.44
CA HIS A 36 -9.79 3.87 30.73
C HIS A 36 -8.73 4.96 30.94
N VAL A 37 -8.30 5.20 32.18
CA VAL A 37 -7.27 6.22 32.48
C VAL A 37 -5.94 5.86 31.81
N TYR A 38 -5.53 4.60 31.93
CA TYR A 38 -4.32 4.09 31.27
C TYR A 38 -4.39 4.30 29.76
N SER A 39 -5.48 3.83 29.14
CA SER A 39 -5.65 3.89 27.69
C SER A 39 -5.69 5.32 27.15
N SER A 40 -6.31 6.25 27.86
CA SER A 40 -6.39 7.66 27.46
C SER A 40 -5.01 8.31 27.38
N LEU A 41 -4.19 8.15 28.45
CA LEU A 41 -2.83 8.70 28.50
C LEU A 41 -1.90 8.07 27.45
N ARG A 42 -1.97 6.74 27.31
CA ARG A 42 -1.12 6.05 26.34
C ARG A 42 -1.50 6.34 24.90
N ARG A 43 -2.77 6.55 24.60
CA ARG A 43 -3.25 6.97 23.28
C ARG A 43 -2.67 8.33 22.88
N GLU A 44 -2.72 9.30 23.79
CA GLU A 44 -2.13 10.65 23.55
C GLU A 44 -0.64 10.53 23.21
N PHE A 45 0.09 9.70 23.95
CA PHE A 45 1.51 9.43 23.67
C PHE A 45 1.75 8.84 22.29
N LEU A 46 0.95 7.85 21.87
CA LEU A 46 1.07 7.26 20.53
C LEU A 46 0.72 8.26 19.43
N GLU A 47 -0.34 9.05 19.60
CA GLU A 47 -0.75 10.08 18.65
C GLU A 47 0.35 11.15 18.49
N GLU A 48 0.97 11.59 19.60
CA GLU A 48 2.10 12.50 19.55
C GLU A 48 3.31 11.88 18.85
N SER A 49 3.60 10.61 19.11
CA SER A 49 4.70 9.88 18.47
C SER A 49 4.52 9.80 16.94
N LEU A 50 3.31 9.51 16.46
CA LEU A 50 2.98 9.51 15.03
C LEU A 50 3.10 10.90 14.42
N SER A 51 2.64 11.93 15.12
CA SER A 51 2.79 13.32 14.68
C SER A 51 4.26 13.72 14.54
N ARG A 52 5.12 13.31 15.47
CA ARG A 52 6.58 13.52 15.40
C ARG A 52 7.25 12.77 14.26
N LEU A 53 6.69 11.62 13.83
CA LEU A 53 7.11 10.91 12.63
C LEU A 53 6.64 11.60 11.34
N GLY A 54 5.85 12.66 11.45
CA GLY A 54 5.34 13.45 10.34
C GLY A 54 4.03 12.94 9.76
N LEU A 55 3.38 11.95 10.37
CA LEU A 55 2.08 11.47 9.93
C LEU A 55 0.99 12.48 10.28
N LYS A 56 0.31 13.01 9.25
CA LYS A 56 -0.81 13.93 9.42
C LYS A 56 -2.14 13.17 9.53
N LYS A 57 -3.09 13.74 10.27
CA LYS A 57 -4.48 13.25 10.27
C LYS A 57 -5.19 13.84 9.05
N LEU A 58 -5.20 13.10 7.95
CA LEU A 58 -5.84 13.49 6.69
C LEU A 58 -7.12 12.71 6.50
N SER A 59 -8.17 13.39 6.06
CA SER A 59 -9.39 12.76 5.56
C SER A 59 -9.17 12.22 4.15
N ILE A 60 -10.02 11.29 3.72
CA ILE A 60 -10.02 10.74 2.35
C ILE A 60 -10.12 11.88 1.31
N GLU A 61 -10.97 12.88 1.56
CA GLU A 61 -11.15 14.02 0.66
C GLU A 61 -9.89 14.89 0.55
N GLU A 62 -9.18 15.12 1.65
CA GLU A 62 -7.92 15.87 1.64
C GLU A 62 -6.85 15.15 0.84
N VAL A 63 -6.72 13.84 1.01
CA VAL A 63 -5.78 13.00 0.24
C VAL A 63 -6.12 13.05 -1.27
N HIS A 64 -7.40 13.00 -1.63
CA HIS A 64 -7.82 13.02 -3.03
C HIS A 64 -7.63 14.39 -3.71
N LYS A 65 -7.74 15.49 -2.95
CA LYS A 65 -7.54 16.86 -3.44
C LYS A 65 -6.08 17.30 -3.47
N MET A 66 -5.21 16.51 -2.84
CA MET A 66 -3.79 16.83 -2.71
C MET A 66 -3.08 16.78 -4.06
N PRO A 67 -2.23 17.77 -4.40
CA PRO A 67 -1.34 17.68 -5.55
C PRO A 67 -0.45 16.43 -5.48
N TRP A 68 -0.13 15.86 -6.65
CA TRP A 68 0.59 14.58 -6.69
C TRP A 68 1.94 14.62 -5.97
N GLN A 69 2.73 15.67 -6.13
CA GLN A 69 4.02 15.82 -5.44
C GLN A 69 3.88 15.81 -3.92
N ASP A 70 2.88 16.51 -3.39
CA ASP A 70 2.62 16.53 -1.94
C ASP A 70 2.18 15.15 -1.44
N LEU A 71 1.40 14.43 -2.26
CA LEU A 71 0.96 13.07 -1.93
C LEU A 71 2.14 12.08 -1.93
N GLU A 72 3.10 12.21 -2.84
CA GLU A 72 4.32 11.39 -2.83
C GLU A 72 5.09 11.55 -1.52
N ASP A 73 5.26 12.78 -1.05
CA ASP A 73 5.92 13.07 0.22
C ASP A 73 5.14 12.51 1.42
N GLU A 74 3.79 12.59 1.39
CA GLU A 74 2.95 12.01 2.45
C GLU A 74 3.02 10.47 2.44
N ILE A 75 3.09 9.83 1.28
CA ILE A 75 3.30 8.38 1.18
C ILE A 75 4.63 7.97 1.82
N GLU A 76 5.71 8.70 1.58
CA GLU A 76 7.01 8.40 2.19
C GLU A 76 6.99 8.56 3.72
N ARG A 77 6.32 9.59 4.22
CA ARG A 77 6.09 9.78 5.67
C ARG A 77 5.25 8.66 6.25
N TRP A 78 4.18 8.26 5.53
CA TRP A 78 3.33 7.15 5.93
C TRP A 78 4.09 5.82 6.00
N ILE A 79 4.90 5.48 4.98
CA ILE A 79 5.74 4.27 4.97
C ILE A 79 6.62 4.22 6.21
N LYS A 80 7.29 5.32 6.53
CA LYS A 80 8.13 5.42 7.73
C LYS A 80 7.31 5.24 9.01
N ALA A 81 6.19 5.94 9.12
CA ALA A 81 5.32 5.88 10.30
C ALA A 81 4.72 4.48 10.49
N ALA A 82 4.25 3.82 9.43
CA ALA A 82 3.71 2.48 9.46
C ALA A 82 4.76 1.45 9.94
N ASN A 83 5.97 1.48 9.38
CA ASN A 83 7.06 0.60 9.79
C ASN A 83 7.42 0.80 11.27
N VAL A 84 7.58 2.03 11.73
CA VAL A 84 7.92 2.32 13.13
C VAL A 84 6.78 1.91 14.06
N SER A 85 5.53 2.17 13.67
CA SER A 85 4.36 1.81 14.50
C SER A 85 4.23 0.32 14.69
N LEU A 86 4.23 -0.44 13.60
CA LEU A 86 3.97 -1.89 13.63
C LEU A 86 5.16 -2.68 14.20
N ARG A 87 6.38 -2.23 13.98
CA ARG A 87 7.59 -2.97 14.40
C ARG A 87 8.16 -2.52 15.74
N ILE A 88 7.85 -1.29 16.19
CA ILE A 88 8.43 -0.75 17.42
C ILE A 88 7.36 -0.29 18.41
N LEU A 89 6.49 0.67 18.00
CA LEU A 89 5.60 1.34 18.96
C LEU A 89 4.53 0.40 19.50
N PHE A 90 3.80 -0.29 18.65
CA PHE A 90 2.72 -1.17 19.06
C PHE A 90 3.21 -2.42 19.81
N PRO A 91 4.28 -3.13 19.39
CA PRO A 91 4.87 -4.19 20.19
C PRO A 91 5.35 -3.73 21.56
N SER A 92 5.95 -2.54 21.65
CA SER A 92 6.38 -1.96 22.94
C SER A 92 5.20 -1.63 23.84
N GLU A 93 4.10 -1.11 23.28
CA GLU A 93 2.87 -0.86 24.00
C GLU A 93 2.18 -2.16 24.44
N ARG A 94 2.17 -3.19 23.60
CA ARG A 94 1.66 -4.53 23.97
C ARG A 94 2.39 -5.06 25.17
N ARG A 95 3.70 -5.03 25.15
CA ARG A 95 4.54 -5.46 26.27
C ARG A 95 4.28 -4.65 27.54
N LEU A 96 4.06 -3.35 27.43
CA LEU A 96 3.71 -2.50 28.56
C LEU A 96 2.35 -2.89 29.16
N CYS A 97 1.32 -3.05 28.34
CA CYS A 97 0.00 -3.51 28.76
C CYS A 97 0.08 -4.87 29.49
N ASP A 98 0.80 -5.83 28.92
CA ASP A 98 0.95 -7.17 29.51
C ASP A 98 1.66 -7.15 30.87
N ARG A 99 2.56 -6.21 31.09
CA ARG A 99 3.24 -6.03 32.39
C ARG A 99 2.38 -5.29 33.41
N VAL A 100 1.72 -4.21 32.99
CA VAL A 100 0.86 -3.41 33.88
C VAL A 100 -0.36 -4.22 34.34
N PHE A 101 -0.98 -4.94 33.41
CA PHE A 101 -2.17 -5.77 33.70
C PHE A 101 -1.82 -7.26 33.84
N PHE A 102 -0.61 -7.57 34.32
CA PHE A 102 -0.20 -8.97 34.51
C PHE A 102 -1.17 -9.71 35.45
N GLY A 103 -1.65 -10.88 35.00
CA GLY A 103 -2.69 -11.65 35.69
C GLY A 103 -4.14 -11.25 35.32
N PHE A 104 -4.35 -10.21 34.49
CA PHE A 104 -5.65 -9.73 34.05
C PHE A 104 -5.69 -9.64 32.51
N SER A 105 -5.63 -10.78 31.83
CA SER A 105 -5.46 -10.85 30.36
C SER A 105 -6.51 -10.05 29.59
N SER A 106 -7.80 -10.16 29.95
CA SER A 106 -8.86 -9.40 29.29
C SER A 106 -8.70 -7.88 29.46
N ALA A 107 -8.19 -7.40 30.59
CA ALA A 107 -7.92 -5.99 30.80
C ALA A 107 -6.71 -5.53 29.99
N SER A 108 -5.67 -6.37 29.89
CA SER A 108 -4.50 -6.13 29.04
C SER A 108 -4.90 -5.99 27.56
N ASP A 109 -5.63 -6.97 27.02
CA ASP A 109 -6.05 -7.00 25.62
C ASP A 109 -6.95 -5.81 25.27
N LEU A 110 -7.94 -5.52 26.14
CA LEU A 110 -8.84 -4.39 25.93
C LEU A 110 -8.11 -3.06 26.00
N SER A 111 -7.22 -2.87 26.98
CA SER A 111 -6.43 -1.64 27.10
C SER A 111 -5.52 -1.44 25.91
N PHE A 112 -4.85 -2.49 25.46
CA PHE A 112 -4.01 -2.43 24.27
C PHE A 112 -4.79 -2.03 23.02
N MET A 113 -5.94 -2.68 22.78
CA MET A 113 -6.81 -2.33 21.66
C MET A 113 -7.27 -0.86 21.73
N GLU A 114 -7.72 -0.39 22.90
CA GLU A 114 -8.14 1.00 23.10
C GLU A 114 -7.01 2.01 22.85
N VAL A 115 -5.78 1.68 23.24
CA VAL A 115 -4.60 2.53 23.02
C VAL A 115 -4.24 2.62 21.55
N CYS A 116 -4.17 1.48 20.85
CA CYS A 116 -3.63 1.41 19.49
C CYS A 116 -4.67 1.67 18.40
N ARG A 117 -5.97 1.55 18.70
CA ARG A 117 -7.07 1.61 17.71
C ARG A 117 -7.03 2.89 16.87
N GLY A 118 -6.95 4.06 17.51
CA GLY A 118 -7.00 5.35 16.81
C GLY A 118 -5.84 5.52 15.84
N SER A 119 -4.64 5.21 16.29
CA SER A 119 -3.41 5.26 15.48
C SER A 119 -3.43 4.25 14.33
N THR A 120 -3.92 3.03 14.57
CA THR A 120 -4.07 2.01 13.53
C THR A 120 -5.07 2.44 12.46
N ILE A 121 -6.23 2.95 12.86
CA ILE A 121 -7.26 3.46 11.92
C ILE A 121 -6.69 4.62 11.09
N GLN A 122 -5.91 5.52 11.68
CA GLN A 122 -5.28 6.61 10.95
C GLN A 122 -4.32 6.10 9.86
N LEU A 123 -3.49 5.10 10.18
CA LEU A 123 -2.59 4.46 9.20
C LEU A 123 -3.38 3.78 8.08
N LEU A 124 -4.40 3.03 8.43
CA LEU A 124 -5.23 2.29 7.47
C LEU A 124 -6.06 3.22 6.57
N ASN A 125 -6.65 4.27 7.12
CA ASN A 125 -7.43 5.25 6.35
C ASN A 125 -6.60 5.97 5.30
N PHE A 126 -5.33 6.29 5.58
CA PHE A 126 -4.45 6.87 4.58
C PHE A 126 -4.17 5.89 3.43
N ALA A 127 -3.82 4.64 3.73
CA ALA A 127 -3.62 3.61 2.72
C ALA A 127 -4.88 3.37 1.87
N ASP A 128 -6.05 3.37 2.50
CA ASP A 128 -7.35 3.25 1.82
C ASP A 128 -7.63 4.45 0.90
N ALA A 129 -7.37 5.66 1.37
CA ALA A 129 -7.51 6.86 0.55
C ALA A 129 -6.61 6.83 -0.70
N VAL A 130 -5.37 6.31 -0.57
CA VAL A 130 -4.47 6.10 -1.71
C VAL A 130 -5.05 5.05 -2.67
N ALA A 131 -5.62 3.94 -2.15
CA ALA A 131 -6.20 2.87 -2.96
C ALA A 131 -7.44 3.32 -3.75
N ILE A 132 -8.28 4.20 -3.17
CA ILE A 132 -9.50 4.71 -3.81
C ILE A 132 -9.20 5.87 -4.79
N GLY A 133 -7.99 6.44 -4.73
CA GLY A 133 -7.58 7.61 -5.52
C GLY A 133 -7.59 7.40 -7.03
N SER A 134 -7.12 8.42 -7.76
CA SER A 134 -7.02 8.38 -9.23
C SER A 134 -6.13 7.22 -9.71
N ARG A 135 -6.55 6.54 -10.78
CA ARG A 135 -5.85 5.43 -11.42
C ARG A 135 -4.93 5.89 -12.56
N SER A 136 -4.36 7.09 -12.44
CA SER A 136 -3.41 7.60 -13.40
C SER A 136 -2.14 6.73 -13.45
N PRO A 137 -1.61 6.40 -14.65
CA PRO A 137 -0.43 5.56 -14.79
C PRO A 137 0.80 6.03 -14.00
N GLU A 138 0.99 7.33 -13.85
CA GLU A 138 2.10 7.94 -13.11
C GLU A 138 2.12 7.56 -11.61
N ARG A 139 0.96 7.14 -11.08
CA ARG A 139 0.80 6.78 -9.66
C ARG A 139 1.24 5.34 -9.32
N LEU A 140 1.48 4.50 -10.34
CA LEU A 140 1.75 3.07 -10.15
C LEU A 140 2.81 2.81 -9.08
N PHE A 141 3.97 3.45 -9.20
CA PHE A 141 5.12 3.12 -8.36
C PHE A 141 4.90 3.47 -6.89
N LYS A 142 4.27 4.60 -6.63
CA LYS A 142 3.95 5.00 -5.24
C LYS A 142 2.82 4.15 -4.63
N ILE A 143 1.86 3.69 -5.44
CA ILE A 143 0.84 2.74 -4.96
C ILE A 143 1.46 1.36 -4.71
N LEU A 144 2.42 0.94 -5.53
CA LEU A 144 3.21 -0.27 -5.28
C LEU A 144 3.98 -0.16 -3.96
N ASP A 145 4.62 0.98 -3.68
CA ASP A 145 5.33 1.20 -2.40
C ASP A 145 4.39 1.03 -1.19
N VAL A 146 3.16 1.54 -1.27
CA VAL A 146 2.14 1.37 -0.21
C VAL A 146 1.68 -0.09 -0.10
N PHE A 147 1.43 -0.74 -1.23
CA PHE A 147 1.01 -2.15 -1.30
C PHE A 147 2.08 -3.07 -0.69
N GLU A 148 3.34 -2.90 -1.09
CA GLU A 148 4.48 -3.68 -0.59
C GLU A 148 4.69 -3.44 0.91
N THR A 149 4.63 -2.19 1.35
CA THR A 149 4.76 -1.85 2.77
C THR A 149 3.67 -2.53 3.60
N LEU A 150 2.42 -2.48 3.15
CA LEU A 150 1.32 -3.11 3.89
C LEU A 150 1.43 -4.64 3.89
N ARG A 151 1.80 -5.24 2.74
CA ARG A 151 2.09 -6.68 2.63
C ARG A 151 3.16 -7.12 3.64
N ASP A 152 4.27 -6.41 3.64
CA ASP A 152 5.44 -6.73 4.47
C ASP A 152 5.19 -6.51 5.96
N LEU A 153 4.16 -5.73 6.31
CA LEU A 153 3.72 -5.51 7.69
C LEU A 153 2.58 -6.44 8.14
N MET A 154 2.01 -7.27 7.24
CA MET A 154 0.93 -8.20 7.64
C MET A 154 1.32 -9.17 8.74
N PRO A 155 2.53 -9.80 8.75
CA PRO A 155 2.94 -10.66 9.85
C PRO A 155 2.98 -9.93 11.20
N GLU A 156 3.43 -8.67 11.22
CA GLU A 156 3.43 -7.83 12.41
C GLU A 156 2.01 -7.49 12.86
N PHE A 157 1.10 -7.18 11.92
CA PHE A 157 -0.33 -7.00 12.23
C PHE A 157 -0.92 -8.24 12.89
N GLU A 158 -0.67 -9.42 12.35
CA GLU A 158 -1.18 -10.68 12.90
C GLU A 158 -0.61 -10.98 14.29
N SER A 159 0.68 -10.70 14.49
CA SER A 159 1.35 -10.93 15.76
C SER A 159 0.89 -9.97 16.85
N VAL A 160 0.89 -8.67 16.56
CA VAL A 160 0.62 -7.59 17.53
C VAL A 160 -0.86 -7.53 17.89
N PHE A 161 -1.73 -7.70 16.91
CA PHE A 161 -3.18 -7.66 17.06
C PHE A 161 -3.81 -9.07 17.09
N SER A 162 -3.15 -10.05 17.74
CA SER A 162 -3.57 -11.46 17.75
C SER A 162 -4.84 -11.74 18.54
N ASP A 163 -5.22 -10.87 19.47
CA ASP A 163 -6.39 -11.05 20.34
C ASP A 163 -7.73 -10.87 19.59
N GLN A 164 -8.82 -11.30 20.28
CA GLN A 164 -10.17 -11.26 19.69
C GLN A 164 -10.72 -9.86 19.51
N TYR A 165 -10.29 -8.86 20.28
CA TYR A 165 -10.78 -7.48 20.19
C TYR A 165 -10.23 -6.77 18.96
N CYS A 166 -9.11 -7.25 18.42
CA CYS A 166 -8.39 -6.67 17.29
C CYS A 166 -8.73 -7.30 15.92
N VAL A 167 -9.62 -8.31 15.86
CA VAL A 167 -10.01 -8.99 14.61
C VAL A 167 -10.47 -8.02 13.53
N VAL A 168 -11.23 -6.99 13.90
CA VAL A 168 -11.75 -5.99 12.96
C VAL A 168 -10.61 -5.22 12.30
N LEU A 169 -9.60 -4.81 13.06
CA LEU A 169 -8.43 -4.08 12.54
C LEU A 169 -7.60 -4.93 11.57
N ARG A 170 -7.43 -6.22 11.88
CA ARG A 170 -6.74 -7.16 10.98
C ARG A 170 -7.49 -7.34 9.67
N ASN A 171 -8.79 -7.56 9.73
CA ASN A 171 -9.63 -7.73 8.55
C ASN A 171 -9.65 -6.48 7.68
N GLU A 172 -9.66 -5.30 8.29
CA GLU A 172 -9.58 -4.03 7.57
C GLU A 172 -8.24 -3.88 6.85
N ALA A 173 -7.12 -4.20 7.50
CA ALA A 173 -5.81 -4.18 6.85
C ALA A 173 -5.75 -5.09 5.61
N ILE A 174 -6.29 -6.32 5.72
CA ILE A 174 -6.37 -7.25 4.59
C ILE A 174 -7.26 -6.71 3.47
N THR A 175 -8.39 -6.10 3.82
CA THR A 175 -9.33 -5.51 2.85
C THR A 175 -8.69 -4.37 2.08
N ILE A 176 -7.97 -3.49 2.76
CA ILE A 176 -7.27 -2.36 2.16
C ILE A 176 -6.12 -2.84 1.26
N TRP A 177 -5.37 -3.84 1.71
CA TRP A 177 -4.31 -4.44 0.90
C TRP A 177 -4.86 -5.03 -0.42
N LYS A 178 -5.97 -5.75 -0.39
CA LYS A 178 -6.66 -6.24 -1.60
C LYS A 178 -7.12 -5.09 -2.51
N ARG A 179 -7.65 -4.01 -1.92
CA ARG A 179 -8.10 -2.83 -2.66
C ARG A 179 -6.95 -2.09 -3.35
N LEU A 180 -5.75 -2.05 -2.72
CA LEU A 180 -4.53 -1.57 -3.36
C LEU A 180 -4.15 -2.42 -4.58
N GLY A 181 -4.25 -3.74 -4.48
CA GLY A 181 -4.07 -4.64 -5.63
C GLY A 181 -5.04 -4.37 -6.78
N GLU A 182 -6.33 -4.11 -6.47
CA GLU A 182 -7.33 -3.71 -7.46
C GLU A 182 -7.01 -2.35 -8.09
N ALA A 183 -6.48 -1.40 -7.31
CA ALA A 183 -6.05 -0.12 -7.83
C ALA A 183 -4.89 -0.26 -8.82
N ILE A 184 -3.91 -1.11 -8.52
CA ILE A 184 -2.79 -1.42 -9.42
C ILE A 184 -3.29 -1.99 -10.74
N ARG A 185 -4.19 -3.00 -10.70
CA ARG A 185 -4.82 -3.54 -11.91
C ARG A 185 -5.57 -2.48 -12.71
N GLY A 186 -6.32 -1.62 -12.01
CA GLY A 186 -7.03 -0.51 -12.63
C GLY A 186 -6.13 0.52 -13.32
N ILE A 187 -4.90 0.71 -12.84
CA ILE A 187 -3.90 1.57 -13.48
C ILE A 187 -3.43 0.97 -14.82
N PHE A 188 -3.22 -0.35 -14.90
CA PHE A 188 -2.90 -1.00 -16.17
C PHE A 188 -4.04 -0.88 -17.18
N MET A 189 -5.30 -0.99 -16.74
CA MET A 189 -6.46 -0.74 -17.60
C MET A 189 -6.50 0.72 -18.10
N GLU A 190 -6.11 1.69 -17.28
CA GLU A 190 -6.05 3.08 -17.71
C GLU A 190 -4.89 3.35 -18.70
N LEU A 191 -3.78 2.63 -18.55
CA LEU A 191 -2.70 2.64 -19.54
C LEU A 191 -3.20 2.13 -20.91
N GLU A 192 -3.98 1.05 -20.94
CA GLU A 192 -4.63 0.58 -22.18
C GLU A 192 -5.56 1.65 -22.79
N ASN A 193 -6.38 2.29 -21.95
CA ASN A 193 -7.27 3.35 -22.40
C ASN A 193 -6.50 4.54 -22.98
N LEU A 194 -5.36 4.88 -22.38
CA LEU A 194 -4.48 5.93 -22.88
C LEU A 194 -3.96 5.58 -24.28
N ILE A 195 -3.52 4.34 -24.52
CA ILE A 195 -3.07 3.90 -25.84
C ILE A 195 -4.21 3.95 -26.85
N ARG A 196 -5.40 3.45 -26.49
CA ARG A 196 -6.58 3.43 -27.39
C ARG A 196 -7.06 4.83 -27.76
N ARG A 197 -6.98 5.79 -26.83
CA ARG A 197 -7.45 7.17 -27.03
C ARG A 197 -6.41 8.06 -27.67
N ASP A 198 -5.16 7.61 -27.79
CA ASP A 198 -4.09 8.44 -28.38
C ASP A 198 -4.34 8.66 -29.87
N PRO A 199 -4.65 9.91 -30.29
CA PRO A 199 -5.16 10.15 -31.61
C PRO A 199 -4.07 10.13 -32.69
N ALA A 200 -4.44 9.64 -33.87
CA ALA A 200 -3.60 9.70 -35.05
C ALA A 200 -3.73 11.09 -35.72
N LYS A 201 -3.17 12.16 -35.09
CA LYS A 201 -3.37 13.55 -35.55
C LYS A 201 -2.34 14.03 -36.54
N ALA A 202 -1.10 13.64 -36.43
CA ALA A 202 -0.01 14.10 -37.30
C ALA A 202 1.06 13.01 -37.45
N ALA A 203 1.63 12.94 -38.66
CA ALA A 203 2.77 12.07 -38.91
C ALA A 203 4.03 12.57 -38.17
N VAL A 204 4.79 11.67 -37.58
CA VAL A 204 6.10 12.02 -37.00
C VAL A 204 7.08 12.32 -38.14
N PRO A 205 7.77 13.47 -38.11
CA PRO A 205 8.72 13.82 -39.17
C PRO A 205 9.76 12.73 -39.43
N GLY A 206 10.01 12.42 -40.70
CA GLY A 206 11.01 11.43 -41.12
C GLY A 206 10.71 9.98 -40.68
N GLY A 207 9.47 9.64 -40.29
CA GLY A 207 9.15 8.30 -39.84
C GLY A 207 9.82 7.95 -38.50
N GLY A 208 10.06 8.92 -37.61
CA GLY A 208 10.73 8.76 -36.33
C GLY A 208 9.91 8.01 -35.29
N LEU A 209 10.50 7.85 -34.10
CA LEU A 209 9.88 7.18 -32.96
C LEU A 209 8.70 7.99 -32.42
N HIS A 210 7.53 7.37 -32.31
CA HIS A 210 6.31 8.00 -31.78
C HIS A 210 6.40 8.20 -30.27
N PRO A 211 5.94 9.35 -29.72
CA PRO A 211 5.97 9.61 -28.29
C PRO A 211 5.25 8.54 -27.46
N ILE A 212 4.11 8.00 -27.93
CA ILE A 212 3.38 6.94 -27.24
C ILE A 212 4.19 5.65 -27.12
N ALA A 213 4.94 5.26 -28.17
CA ALA A 213 5.80 4.09 -28.12
C ALA A 213 6.89 4.24 -27.07
N ARG A 214 7.53 5.41 -27.01
CA ARG A 214 8.53 5.75 -25.99
C ARG A 214 7.95 5.73 -24.60
N TYR A 215 6.78 6.33 -24.39
CA TYR A 215 6.10 6.41 -23.11
C TYR A 215 5.76 5.00 -22.60
N VAL A 216 5.04 4.20 -23.38
CA VAL A 216 4.58 2.87 -22.97
C VAL A 216 5.76 1.93 -22.70
N MET A 217 6.76 1.91 -23.59
CA MET A 217 7.91 1.01 -23.40
C MET A 217 8.76 1.40 -22.19
N ASN A 218 8.96 2.69 -21.93
CA ASN A 218 9.65 3.13 -20.71
C ASN A 218 8.83 2.79 -19.45
N TYR A 219 7.52 2.92 -19.52
CA TYR A 219 6.61 2.57 -18.44
C TYR A 219 6.68 1.07 -18.12
N LEU A 220 6.55 0.19 -19.14
CA LEU A 220 6.65 -1.27 -18.95
C LEU A 220 8.03 -1.68 -18.42
N ARG A 221 9.11 -1.11 -18.94
CA ARG A 221 10.47 -1.35 -18.43
C ARG A 221 10.62 -0.94 -16.96
N ALA A 222 10.02 0.16 -16.56
CA ALA A 222 10.01 0.57 -15.17
C ALA A 222 9.15 -0.38 -14.30
N ALA A 223 7.97 -0.80 -14.79
CA ALA A 223 7.11 -1.77 -14.11
C ALA A 223 7.79 -3.14 -13.91
N CYS A 224 8.62 -3.58 -14.86
CA CYS A 224 9.40 -4.82 -14.72
C CYS A 224 10.39 -4.81 -13.54
N ARG A 225 10.73 -3.64 -12.97
CA ARG A 225 11.56 -3.58 -11.76
C ARG A 225 10.81 -4.10 -10.52
N SER A 226 9.48 -4.02 -10.52
CA SER A 226 8.60 -4.53 -9.46
C SER A 226 7.85 -5.80 -9.93
N CYS A 227 8.47 -6.61 -10.81
CA CYS A 227 7.83 -7.76 -11.47
C CYS A 227 7.23 -8.74 -10.46
N GLN A 228 7.98 -9.10 -9.41
CA GLN A 228 7.50 -10.03 -8.37
C GLN A 228 6.21 -9.57 -7.70
N THR A 229 6.12 -8.27 -7.35
CA THR A 229 4.93 -7.71 -6.71
C THR A 229 3.77 -7.66 -7.69
N LEU A 230 4.03 -7.28 -8.96
CA LEU A 230 3.01 -7.25 -9.99
C LEU A 230 2.50 -8.66 -10.32
N GLU A 231 3.36 -9.66 -10.41
CA GLU A 231 2.95 -11.07 -10.56
C GLU A 231 2.00 -11.48 -9.44
N GLN A 232 2.34 -11.21 -8.18
CA GLN A 232 1.47 -11.47 -7.05
C GLN A 232 0.09 -10.79 -7.20
N VAL A 233 0.07 -9.51 -7.58
CA VAL A 233 -1.18 -8.74 -7.77
C VAL A 233 -2.05 -9.33 -8.87
N PHE A 234 -1.45 -9.81 -9.96
CA PHE A 234 -2.21 -10.35 -11.09
C PHE A 234 -2.61 -11.83 -10.88
N ASP A 235 -1.80 -12.65 -10.18
CA ASP A 235 -2.07 -14.06 -9.95
C ASP A 235 -3.16 -14.33 -8.90
N GLU A 236 -3.37 -13.44 -7.92
CA GLU A 236 -4.42 -13.56 -6.89
C GLU A 236 -5.85 -13.63 -7.45
N ASN A 237 -6.06 -13.28 -8.72
CA ASN A 237 -7.36 -13.39 -9.40
C ASN A 237 -7.56 -14.71 -10.19
N VAL A 238 -6.57 -15.58 -10.24
CA VAL A 238 -6.77 -16.91 -10.80
C VAL A 238 -7.53 -17.74 -9.77
N VAL A 239 -8.87 -17.71 -9.86
CA VAL A 239 -9.73 -18.71 -9.19
C VAL A 239 -9.17 -20.07 -9.58
N PRO A 240 -8.81 -20.95 -8.64
CA PRO A 240 -8.33 -22.27 -8.96
C PRO A 240 -9.49 -23.07 -9.56
N SER A 241 -9.77 -22.89 -10.84
CA SER A 241 -10.59 -23.80 -11.63
C SER A 241 -9.74 -25.05 -11.86
N LYS A 242 -10.11 -26.12 -11.14
CA LYS A 242 -9.54 -27.45 -11.25
C LYS A 242 -9.44 -27.86 -12.73
N GLY A 243 -8.22 -28.05 -13.19
CA GLY A 243 -7.90 -28.86 -14.33
C GLY A 243 -7.82 -28.17 -15.69
N VAL A 244 -6.72 -27.47 -15.95
CA VAL A 244 -6.01 -27.54 -17.23
C VAL A 244 -4.54 -27.19 -16.95
N SER A 245 -3.65 -28.16 -17.06
CA SER A 245 -2.22 -27.95 -17.15
C SER A 245 -1.91 -27.41 -18.56
N SER A 246 -1.83 -26.10 -18.70
CA SER A 246 -1.29 -25.44 -19.89
C SER A 246 -0.22 -24.45 -19.46
N SER A 247 0.91 -24.49 -20.16
CA SER A 247 2.11 -23.66 -20.11
C SER A 247 1.90 -22.30 -19.43
N SER A 248 2.49 -22.13 -18.26
CA SER A 248 2.33 -21.02 -17.36
C SER A 248 3.03 -19.76 -17.88
N SER A 249 2.38 -19.01 -18.77
CA SER A 249 2.63 -17.59 -18.82
C SER A 249 1.96 -16.97 -17.58
N SER A 250 2.71 -16.21 -16.77
CA SER A 250 2.13 -15.51 -15.62
C SER A 250 1.01 -14.57 -16.11
N SER A 251 -0.01 -14.36 -15.30
CA SER A 251 -1.11 -13.43 -15.66
C SER A 251 -0.59 -12.02 -15.99
N LEU A 252 0.52 -11.60 -15.37
CA LEU A 252 1.22 -10.36 -15.70
C LEU A 252 1.83 -10.38 -17.11
N SER A 253 2.44 -11.50 -17.55
CA SER A 253 3.00 -11.64 -18.90
C SER A 253 1.91 -11.45 -19.95
N VAL A 254 0.76 -12.10 -19.75
CA VAL A 254 -0.40 -11.94 -20.66
C VAL A 254 -0.88 -10.48 -20.73
N GLN A 255 -0.90 -9.79 -19.60
CA GLN A 255 -1.27 -8.38 -19.54
C GLN A 255 -0.27 -7.48 -20.27
N MET A 256 1.03 -7.73 -20.12
CA MET A 256 2.07 -6.98 -20.81
C MET A 256 2.05 -7.22 -22.32
N ASP A 257 1.90 -8.48 -22.75
CA ASP A 257 1.78 -8.85 -24.17
C ASP A 257 0.58 -8.17 -24.82
N TRP A 258 -0.56 -8.14 -24.11
CA TRP A 258 -1.75 -7.43 -24.57
C TRP A 258 -1.52 -5.93 -24.75
N ILE A 259 -0.81 -5.28 -23.84
CA ILE A 259 -0.49 -3.85 -23.95
C ILE A 259 0.43 -3.61 -25.15
N MET A 260 1.39 -4.50 -25.42
CA MET A 260 2.28 -4.41 -26.58
C MET A 260 1.50 -4.58 -27.89
N GLU A 261 0.61 -5.57 -28.01
CA GLU A 261 -0.25 -5.76 -29.17
C GLU A 261 -1.14 -4.53 -29.42
N LEU A 262 -1.70 -3.96 -28.36
CA LEU A 262 -2.51 -2.75 -28.44
C LEU A 262 -1.70 -1.55 -28.93
N LEU A 263 -0.45 -1.40 -28.47
CA LEU A 263 0.47 -0.36 -28.93
C LEU A 263 0.81 -0.54 -30.41
N GLU A 264 1.11 -1.75 -30.86
CA GLU A 264 1.39 -2.06 -32.26
C GLU A 264 0.20 -1.69 -33.16
N SER A 265 -1.00 -2.10 -32.77
CA SER A 265 -2.24 -1.77 -33.50
C SER A 265 -2.47 -0.26 -33.59
N ASN A 266 -2.20 0.49 -32.53
CA ASN A 266 -2.28 1.95 -32.52
C ASN A 266 -1.25 2.58 -33.48
N LEU A 267 0.00 2.05 -33.49
CA LEU A 267 1.05 2.51 -34.40
C LEU A 267 0.74 2.19 -35.84
N GLU A 268 0.16 1.03 -36.16
CA GLU A 268 -0.32 0.70 -37.51
C GLU A 268 -1.38 1.70 -37.99
N ALA A 269 -2.34 2.07 -37.14
CA ALA A 269 -3.32 3.09 -37.47
C ALA A 269 -2.66 4.45 -37.80
N LYS A 270 -1.61 4.80 -37.05
CA LYS A 270 -0.82 6.02 -37.27
C LYS A 270 0.04 5.99 -38.54
N SER A 271 0.54 4.81 -38.91
CA SER A 271 1.33 4.65 -40.14
C SER A 271 0.56 5.01 -41.41
N LYS A 272 -0.76 4.83 -41.38
CA LYS A 272 -1.66 5.14 -42.49
C LYS A 272 -1.82 6.66 -42.80
N ILE A 273 -1.36 7.53 -41.92
CA ILE A 273 -1.36 8.98 -42.12
C ILE A 273 -0.30 9.41 -43.10
N TYR A 274 0.78 8.63 -43.25
CA TYR A 274 1.82 8.95 -44.21
C TYR A 274 1.32 8.76 -45.64
N LYS A 275 1.44 9.83 -46.44
CA LYS A 275 1.11 9.77 -47.89
C LYS A 275 2.13 8.95 -48.68
N ASP A 276 3.38 8.93 -48.21
CA ASP A 276 4.48 8.18 -48.79
C ASP A 276 4.58 6.80 -48.07
N SER A 277 4.44 5.74 -48.89
CA SER A 277 4.50 4.37 -48.41
C SER A 277 5.89 3.99 -47.83
N ALA A 278 6.97 4.58 -48.34
CA ALA A 278 8.32 4.35 -47.81
C ALA A 278 8.45 4.96 -46.42
N LEU A 279 7.94 6.17 -46.18
CA LEU A 279 7.93 6.77 -44.83
C LEU A 279 7.03 6.04 -43.87
N SER A 280 5.89 5.51 -44.32
CA SER A 280 5.03 4.63 -43.52
C SER A 280 5.79 3.38 -43.05
N SER A 281 6.52 2.73 -43.99
CA SER A 281 7.33 1.54 -43.66
C SER A 281 8.50 1.87 -42.73
N VAL A 282 9.18 3.01 -42.93
CA VAL A 282 10.25 3.48 -42.02
C VAL A 282 9.70 3.76 -40.64
N PHE A 283 8.52 4.38 -40.51
CA PHE A 283 7.86 4.60 -39.20
C PHE A 283 7.58 3.29 -38.49
N MET A 284 6.99 2.31 -39.18
CA MET A 284 6.70 0.99 -38.57
C MET A 284 7.98 0.27 -38.15
N MET A 285 9.02 0.29 -38.99
CA MET A 285 10.31 -0.32 -38.70
C MET A 285 10.97 0.32 -37.46
N ASN A 286 10.99 1.66 -37.37
CA ASN A 286 11.61 2.38 -36.25
C ASN A 286 10.88 2.11 -34.92
N ASN A 287 9.55 2.10 -34.94
CA ASN A 287 8.74 1.87 -33.76
C ASN A 287 8.72 0.39 -33.36
N GLY A 288 8.59 -0.52 -34.31
CA GLY A 288 8.66 -1.97 -34.07
C GLY A 288 10.00 -2.37 -33.45
N ARG A 289 11.14 -1.87 -33.98
CA ARG A 289 12.47 -2.12 -33.39
C ARG A 289 12.61 -1.58 -31.96
N TYR A 290 11.86 -0.57 -31.58
CA TYR A 290 11.90 -0.01 -30.23
C TYR A 290 11.08 -0.84 -29.24
N ILE A 291 10.06 -1.55 -29.73
CA ILE A 291 9.18 -2.43 -28.93
C ILE A 291 9.87 -3.78 -28.64
N VAL A 292 10.59 -4.34 -29.59
CA VAL A 292 11.39 -5.58 -29.44
C VAL A 292 12.71 -5.31 -28.71
#